data_246e5193f78bceb94422638317f1a377
#
_entry.id   246e5193f78bceb94422638317f1a377
#
_cell.length_a   1.000
_cell.length_b   1.000
_cell.length_c   1.000
_cell.angle_alpha   90.00
_cell.angle_beta   90.00
_cell.angle_gamma   90.00
#
_symmetry.space_group_name_H-M   'P 1'
#
loop_
_entity.id
_entity.type
_entity.pdbx_description
1 polymer ?
#
loop_
_entity_poly.entity_id
_entity_poly.type
_entity_poly.pdbx_seq_one_letter_code
_entity_poly.pdbx_strand_id
1 'polypeptide(L)'
;MGISPFFVENINELQLSALKLVTNIFTKYEKHRKLLLDDILASMARLPSSKRSLRSYRLSSEEYIQMLTALVLQLIQCMVVLPKQLADKNSNSDPDVVIISKFKTARSTASNFLCIFLAKCSSKSEEIDYRPLFENFIQDLLTTVNKPEWPAAELMLSVLGKVLVSNFVNKSLEMPLRVASLDYLGVIAARLRKDAVVSQLNLSTIDQLIYDIRTEEMKTEDGVVKGEVPRVKDDEERTQFLQSVLLDFLAVRSQSDHSLNYARYFI
;
A
#
# COMPACT_ATOMS: atom_id res chain seq x y z
N MET A 1 -7.78 15.05 19.21
CA MET A 1 -7.56 14.20 20.40
C MET A 1 -7.20 12.74 20.05
N GLY A 2 -7.80 12.09 19.06
CA GLY A 2 -7.53 10.67 18.77
C GLY A 2 -6.14 10.36 18.16
N ILE A 3 -5.47 11.34 17.59
CA ILE A 3 -4.15 11.18 16.94
C ILE A 3 -2.99 11.37 17.92
N SER A 4 -3.17 12.18 18.97
CA SER A 4 -2.09 12.50 19.91
C SER A 4 -1.38 11.28 20.50
N PRO A 5 -2.07 10.18 20.89
CA PRO A 5 -1.41 8.97 21.40
C PRO A 5 -0.53 8.25 20.36
N PHE A 6 -0.82 8.41 19.07
CA PHE A 6 -0.02 7.83 17.99
C PHE A 6 1.41 8.40 17.95
N PHE A 7 1.59 9.66 18.35
CA PHE A 7 2.87 10.35 18.33
C PHE A 7 3.62 10.31 19.67
N VAL A 8 3.20 9.46 20.61
CA VAL A 8 3.94 9.23 21.86
C VAL A 8 5.09 8.25 21.59
N GLU A 9 6.31 8.70 21.89
CA GLU A 9 7.52 7.92 21.65
C GLU A 9 7.62 6.71 22.61
N ASN A 10 8.27 5.65 22.13
CA ASN A 10 8.68 4.46 22.90
C ASN A 10 7.56 3.61 23.52
N ILE A 11 6.29 3.79 23.12
CA ILE A 11 5.17 2.97 23.56
C ILE A 11 4.45 2.37 22.34
N ASN A 12 5.05 1.31 21.77
CA ASN A 12 4.51 0.65 20.55
C ASN A 12 3.06 0.19 20.70
N GLU A 13 2.67 -0.35 21.83
CA GLU A 13 1.30 -0.84 22.06
C GLU A 13 0.28 0.30 22.03
N LEU A 14 0.65 1.46 22.57
CA LEU A 14 -0.20 2.66 22.51
C LEU A 14 -0.33 3.16 21.08
N GLN A 15 0.77 3.19 20.33
CA GLN A 15 0.79 3.60 18.92
C GLN A 15 -0.06 2.66 18.07
N LEU A 16 0.04 1.34 18.26
CA LEU A 16 -0.78 0.33 17.57
C LEU A 16 -2.27 0.46 17.90
N SER A 17 -2.58 0.72 19.17
CA SER A 17 -3.96 0.95 19.61
C SER A 17 -4.53 2.23 19.01
N ALA A 18 -3.74 3.30 18.97
CA ALA A 18 -4.11 4.56 18.34
C ALA A 18 -4.28 4.39 16.82
N LEU A 19 -3.41 3.62 16.15
CA LEU A 19 -3.53 3.30 14.73
C LEU A 19 -4.87 2.61 14.45
N LYS A 20 -5.23 1.58 15.20
CA LYS A 20 -6.52 0.87 15.07
C LYS A 20 -7.71 1.81 15.29
N LEU A 21 -7.64 2.68 16.31
CA LEU A 21 -8.70 3.64 16.59
C LEU A 21 -8.88 4.65 15.45
N VAL A 22 -7.78 5.23 14.98
CA VAL A 22 -7.79 6.22 13.89
C VAL A 22 -8.31 5.60 12.60
N THR A 23 -7.87 4.40 12.25
CA THR A 23 -8.36 3.65 11.08
C THR A 23 -9.86 3.38 11.17
N ASN A 24 -10.37 2.96 12.33
CA ASN A 24 -11.80 2.75 12.54
C ASN A 24 -12.62 4.04 12.40
N ILE A 25 -12.13 5.16 12.93
CA ILE A 25 -12.80 6.46 12.78
C ILE A 25 -12.80 6.89 11.32
N PHE A 26 -11.67 6.74 10.65
CA PHE A 26 -11.49 7.11 9.24
C PHE A 26 -12.41 6.30 8.30
N THR A 27 -12.58 5.02 8.60
CA THR A 27 -13.49 4.12 7.86
C THR A 27 -14.95 4.55 8.03
N LYS A 28 -15.38 4.78 9.28
CA LYS A 28 -16.78 5.01 9.62
C LYS A 28 -17.25 6.43 9.33
N TYR A 29 -16.39 7.44 9.43
CA TYR A 29 -16.76 8.84 9.42
C TYR A 29 -16.04 9.61 8.31
N GLU A 30 -16.56 9.53 7.09
CA GLU A 30 -15.97 10.18 5.90
C GLU A 30 -15.75 11.69 6.07
N LYS A 31 -16.67 12.39 6.74
CA LYS A 31 -16.59 13.82 7.01
C LYS A 31 -15.36 14.25 7.83
N HIS A 32 -14.74 13.31 8.57
CA HIS A 32 -13.57 13.60 9.40
C HIS A 32 -12.25 13.22 8.73
N ARG A 33 -12.27 12.57 7.55
CA ARG A 33 -11.05 12.08 6.87
C ARG A 33 -10.05 13.20 6.59
N LYS A 34 -10.52 14.32 6.04
CA LYS A 34 -9.66 15.47 5.77
C LYS A 34 -9.01 16.01 7.04
N LEU A 35 -9.79 16.24 8.08
CA LEU A 35 -9.30 16.75 9.36
C LEU A 35 -8.25 15.81 9.97
N LEU A 36 -8.47 14.49 9.91
CA LEU A 36 -7.53 13.50 10.42
C LEU A 36 -6.20 13.51 9.66
N LEU A 37 -6.24 13.63 8.33
CA LEU A 37 -5.02 13.73 7.52
C LEU A 37 -4.27 15.03 7.76
N ASP A 38 -4.98 16.16 7.89
CA ASP A 38 -4.39 17.44 8.21
C ASP A 38 -3.71 17.41 9.61
N ASP A 39 -4.35 16.77 10.59
CA ASP A 39 -3.78 16.56 11.93
C ASP A 39 -2.53 15.66 11.90
N ILE A 40 -2.53 14.58 11.10
CA ILE A 40 -1.36 13.70 10.91
C ILE A 40 -0.21 14.52 10.32
N LEU A 41 -0.46 15.25 9.24
CA LEU A 41 0.55 16.07 8.57
C LEU A 41 1.10 17.19 9.47
N ALA A 42 0.24 17.81 10.31
CA ALA A 42 0.67 18.79 11.29
C ALA A 42 1.50 18.18 12.43
N SER A 43 1.20 16.95 12.80
CA SER A 43 1.87 16.26 13.91
C SER A 43 3.17 15.55 13.51
N MET A 44 3.52 15.52 12.23
CA MET A 44 4.80 14.93 11.77
C MET A 44 6.03 15.59 12.39
N ALA A 45 5.94 16.85 12.79
CA ALA A 45 6.99 17.56 13.51
C ALA A 45 7.36 16.90 14.86
N ARG A 46 6.46 16.10 15.42
CA ARG A 46 6.66 15.40 16.70
C ARG A 46 7.34 14.03 16.53
N LEU A 47 7.53 13.58 15.28
CA LEU A 47 8.18 12.31 15.02
C LEU A 47 9.69 12.44 15.27
N PRO A 48 10.31 11.42 15.89
CA PRO A 48 11.73 11.43 16.15
C PRO A 48 12.52 11.45 14.83
N SER A 49 13.54 12.31 14.78
CA SER A 49 14.42 12.46 13.60
C SER A 49 15.46 11.33 13.47
N SER A 50 15.63 10.50 14.50
CA SER A 50 16.61 9.42 14.48
C SER A 50 16.12 8.21 13.64
N LYS A 51 17.01 7.68 12.81
CA LYS A 51 16.71 6.53 11.94
C LYS A 51 16.20 5.28 12.69
N ARG A 52 16.61 5.09 13.95
CA ARG A 52 16.25 3.90 14.76
C ARG A 52 14.82 3.92 15.31
N SER A 53 14.31 5.08 15.64
CA SER A 53 12.96 5.23 16.22
C SER A 53 11.88 5.37 15.18
N LEU A 54 12.23 5.57 13.89
CA LEU A 54 11.25 5.73 12.81
C LEU A 54 10.59 4.42 12.38
N ARG A 55 11.31 3.28 12.42
CA ARG A 55 10.82 1.98 11.96
C ARG A 55 10.43 1.09 13.13
N SER A 56 9.19 1.22 13.57
CA SER A 56 8.65 0.49 14.73
C SER A 56 7.49 -0.43 14.39
N TYR A 57 6.90 -0.33 13.20
CA TYR A 57 5.83 -1.23 12.76
C TYR A 57 6.43 -2.49 12.15
N ARG A 58 6.14 -3.65 12.76
CA ARG A 58 6.66 -4.93 12.35
C ARG A 58 5.81 -5.53 11.23
N LEU A 59 6.46 -5.88 10.11
CA LEU A 59 5.85 -6.61 8.99
C LEU A 59 6.05 -8.13 9.12
N SER A 60 7.29 -8.52 9.46
CA SER A 60 7.69 -9.92 9.63
C SER A 60 8.72 -10.04 10.77
N SER A 61 9.39 -11.19 10.91
CA SER A 61 10.44 -11.39 11.93
C SER A 61 11.59 -10.38 11.82
N GLU A 62 11.93 -9.97 10.60
CA GLU A 62 13.12 -9.15 10.32
C GLU A 62 12.82 -7.82 9.61
N GLU A 63 11.58 -7.62 9.18
CA GLU A 63 11.20 -6.44 8.40
C GLU A 63 10.33 -5.49 9.21
N TYR A 64 10.69 -4.22 9.16
CA TYR A 64 9.99 -3.14 9.84
C TYR A 64 9.83 -1.95 8.91
N ILE A 65 8.69 -1.25 9.03
CA ILE A 65 8.41 0.04 8.39
C ILE A 65 8.13 1.11 9.45
N GLN A 66 8.08 2.36 9.01
CA GLN A 66 7.67 3.45 9.89
C GLN A 66 6.21 3.25 10.30
N MET A 67 5.91 3.57 11.55
CA MET A 67 4.53 3.59 12.04
C MET A 67 3.67 4.56 11.24
N LEU A 68 4.23 5.70 10.81
CA LEU A 68 3.56 6.66 9.92
C LEU A 68 3.19 6.03 8.57
N THR A 69 4.11 5.28 7.95
CA THR A 69 3.84 4.59 6.67
C THR A 69 2.71 3.57 6.84
N ALA A 70 2.77 2.76 7.89
CA ALA A 70 1.72 1.79 8.20
C ALA A 70 0.35 2.47 8.39
N LEU A 71 0.30 3.59 9.13
CA LEU A 71 -0.91 4.35 9.31
C LEU A 71 -1.47 4.85 7.99
N VAL A 72 -0.66 5.54 7.18
CA VAL A 72 -1.09 6.12 5.90
C VAL A 72 -1.60 5.04 4.95
N LEU A 73 -0.87 3.93 4.81
CA LEU A 73 -1.30 2.82 3.96
C LEU A 73 -2.65 2.24 4.42
N GLN A 74 -2.83 2.01 5.72
CA GLN A 74 -4.09 1.51 6.25
C GLN A 74 -5.25 2.49 6.05
N LEU A 75 -5.01 3.81 6.19
CA LEU A 75 -6.03 4.82 5.93
C LEU A 75 -6.47 4.82 4.46
N ILE A 76 -5.54 4.71 3.53
CA ILE A 76 -5.86 4.65 2.10
C ILE A 76 -6.60 3.34 1.77
N GLN A 77 -6.14 2.19 2.27
CA GLN A 77 -6.79 0.89 2.06
C GLN A 77 -8.23 0.88 2.58
N CYS A 78 -8.48 1.39 3.78
CA CYS A 78 -9.80 1.35 4.38
C CYS A 78 -10.86 2.24 3.69
N MET A 79 -10.46 3.08 2.74
CA MET A 79 -11.41 3.88 1.96
C MET A 79 -12.19 3.06 0.93
N VAL A 80 -11.65 1.92 0.50
CA VAL A 80 -12.22 1.08 -0.56
C VAL A 80 -12.98 -0.11 0.05
N VAL A 81 -13.85 0.14 1.01
CA VAL A 81 -14.72 -0.89 1.62
C VAL A 81 -16.06 -0.89 0.92
N LEU A 82 -16.49 -2.07 0.48
CA LEU A 82 -17.86 -2.25 0.01
C LEU A 82 -18.83 -2.21 1.21
N PRO A 83 -19.90 -1.43 1.13
CA PRO A 83 -20.99 -1.52 2.10
C PRO A 83 -21.55 -2.94 2.12
N LYS A 84 -21.83 -3.48 3.31
CA LYS A 84 -22.45 -4.82 3.47
C LYS A 84 -23.74 -4.97 2.65
N GLN A 85 -24.49 -3.88 2.48
CA GLN A 85 -25.73 -3.83 1.70
C GLN A 85 -25.54 -4.08 0.19
N LEU A 86 -24.32 -3.90 -0.36
CA LEU A 86 -24.01 -4.22 -1.75
C LEU A 86 -23.63 -5.69 -1.96
N ALA A 87 -23.30 -6.41 -0.89
CA ALA A 87 -23.11 -7.86 -0.92
C ALA A 87 -24.45 -8.62 -0.98
N ASP A 88 -25.56 -7.97 -0.61
CA ASP A 88 -26.90 -8.55 -0.75
C ASP A 88 -27.38 -8.39 -2.21
N LYS A 89 -27.75 -9.52 -2.83
CA LYS A 89 -28.19 -9.63 -4.25
C LYS A 89 -29.39 -8.74 -4.64
N ASN A 90 -29.97 -7.98 -3.71
CA ASN A 90 -31.12 -7.10 -3.90
C ASN A 90 -30.76 -5.61 -3.97
N SER A 91 -29.47 -5.24 -4.01
CA SER A 91 -29.10 -3.83 -4.17
C SER A 91 -29.17 -3.43 -5.65
N ASN A 92 -29.85 -2.33 -5.95
CA ASN A 92 -29.96 -1.77 -7.30
C ASN A 92 -28.67 -1.04 -7.78
N SER A 93 -27.60 -1.08 -7.00
CA SER A 93 -26.33 -0.40 -7.31
C SER A 93 -25.33 -1.41 -7.82
N ASP A 94 -24.73 -1.11 -8.98
CA ASP A 94 -23.66 -1.89 -9.55
C ASP A 94 -22.41 -1.82 -8.60
N PRO A 95 -21.94 -2.95 -8.07
CA PRO A 95 -20.77 -2.99 -7.18
C PRO A 95 -19.52 -2.36 -7.82
N ASP A 96 -19.32 -2.55 -9.12
CA ASP A 96 -18.16 -2.04 -9.84
C ASP A 96 -18.13 -0.52 -9.87
N VAL A 97 -19.29 0.12 -10.07
CA VAL A 97 -19.42 1.58 -10.05
C VAL A 97 -19.04 2.14 -8.67
N VAL A 98 -19.45 1.45 -7.60
CA VAL A 98 -19.16 1.86 -6.22
C VAL A 98 -17.66 1.69 -5.92
N ILE A 99 -17.06 0.56 -6.31
CA ILE A 99 -15.63 0.30 -6.15
C ILE A 99 -14.81 1.37 -6.88
N ILE A 100 -15.12 1.64 -8.15
CA ILE A 100 -14.44 2.65 -8.97
C ILE A 100 -14.53 4.03 -8.33
N SER A 101 -15.70 4.41 -7.82
CA SER A 101 -15.89 5.70 -7.15
C SER A 101 -15.04 5.81 -5.88
N LYS A 102 -15.04 4.77 -5.04
CA LYS A 102 -14.21 4.72 -3.82
C LYS A 102 -12.73 4.72 -4.13
N PHE A 103 -12.30 4.00 -5.15
CA PHE A 103 -10.91 4.00 -5.61
C PHE A 103 -10.47 5.38 -6.11
N LYS A 104 -11.31 6.09 -6.88
CA LYS A 104 -11.04 7.47 -7.29
C LYS A 104 -10.85 8.39 -6.09
N THR A 105 -11.68 8.24 -5.05
CA THR A 105 -11.58 9.02 -3.81
C THR A 105 -10.29 8.68 -3.05
N ALA A 106 -9.94 7.40 -2.92
CA ALA A 106 -8.70 6.97 -2.29
C ALA A 106 -7.47 7.53 -3.03
N ARG A 107 -7.47 7.47 -4.35
CA ARG A 107 -6.41 8.04 -5.20
C ARG A 107 -6.26 9.54 -5.04
N SER A 108 -7.38 10.29 -5.01
CA SER A 108 -7.36 11.75 -4.79
C SER A 108 -6.82 12.09 -3.39
N THR A 109 -7.23 11.35 -2.38
CA THR A 109 -6.74 11.50 -1.01
C THR A 109 -5.24 11.22 -0.89
N ALA A 110 -4.77 10.13 -1.52
CA ALA A 110 -3.35 9.79 -1.59
C ALA A 110 -2.54 10.90 -2.29
N SER A 111 -3.05 11.43 -3.42
CA SER A 111 -2.40 12.54 -4.13
C SER A 111 -2.26 13.78 -3.27
N ASN A 112 -3.33 14.20 -2.61
CA ASN A 112 -3.30 15.37 -1.73
C ASN A 112 -2.32 15.19 -0.57
N PHE A 113 -2.33 14.02 0.08
CA PHE A 113 -1.39 13.70 1.14
C PHE A 113 0.06 13.81 0.66
N LEU A 114 0.39 13.17 -0.46
CA LEU A 114 1.75 13.15 -1.03
C LEU A 114 2.22 14.54 -1.45
N CYS A 115 1.36 15.36 -2.07
CA CYS A 115 1.68 16.73 -2.45
C CYS A 115 2.06 17.58 -1.24
N ILE A 116 1.26 17.50 -0.15
CA ILE A 116 1.53 18.27 1.06
C ILE A 116 2.78 17.75 1.78
N PHE A 117 2.95 16.43 1.84
CA PHE A 117 4.13 15.83 2.46
C PHE A 117 5.41 16.23 1.73
N LEU A 118 5.43 16.12 0.41
CA LEU A 118 6.57 16.52 -0.42
C LEU A 118 6.87 18.02 -0.32
N ALA A 119 5.85 18.88 -0.28
CA ALA A 119 6.02 20.30 -0.08
C ALA A 119 6.69 20.61 1.27
N LYS A 120 6.27 19.93 2.36
CA LYS A 120 6.93 20.04 3.67
C LYS A 120 8.40 19.63 3.64
N CYS A 121 8.73 18.56 2.91
CA CYS A 121 10.11 18.06 2.78
C CYS A 121 11.00 19.01 1.97
N SER A 122 10.41 19.80 1.09
CA SER A 122 11.13 20.73 0.21
C SER A 122 11.26 22.12 0.82
N SER A 123 10.44 22.45 1.83
CA SER A 123 10.55 23.72 2.54
C SER A 123 11.80 23.72 3.44
N LYS A 124 12.64 24.73 3.30
CA LYS A 124 13.75 24.98 4.22
C LYS A 124 13.20 25.53 5.53
N SER A 125 12.73 24.64 6.40
CA SER A 125 12.49 24.98 7.80
C SER A 125 13.82 24.85 8.53
N GLU A 126 14.26 25.90 9.20
CA GLU A 126 15.51 25.85 10.00
C GLU A 126 15.40 24.92 11.21
N GLU A 127 14.18 24.58 11.63
CA GLU A 127 13.92 23.80 12.84
C GLU A 127 13.79 22.28 12.58
N ILE A 128 13.23 21.85 11.44
CA ILE A 128 12.91 20.41 11.21
C ILE A 128 13.19 20.03 9.77
N ASP A 129 14.05 19.03 9.58
CA ASP A 129 14.28 18.39 8.27
C ASP A 129 13.37 17.17 8.08
N TYR A 130 12.38 17.27 7.22
CA TYR A 130 11.45 16.17 6.89
C TYR A 130 11.97 15.23 5.79
N ARG A 131 13.09 15.52 5.13
CA ARG A 131 13.63 14.71 4.04
C ARG A 131 13.90 13.26 4.46
N PRO A 132 14.55 12.99 5.61
CA PRO A 132 14.78 11.61 6.02
C PRO A 132 13.48 10.83 6.27
N LEU A 133 12.43 11.51 6.73
CA LEU A 133 11.11 10.91 6.95
C LEU A 133 10.48 10.49 5.62
N PHE A 134 10.57 11.34 4.60
CA PHE A 134 10.04 11.07 3.28
C PHE A 134 10.85 9.99 2.53
N GLU A 135 12.18 10.03 2.63
CA GLU A 135 13.06 9.00 2.08
C GLU A 135 12.74 7.61 2.66
N ASN A 136 12.58 7.54 3.97
CA ASN A 136 12.17 6.32 4.63
C ASN A 136 10.75 5.90 4.22
N PHE A 137 9.83 6.85 4.01
CA PHE A 137 8.49 6.56 3.51
C PHE A 137 8.53 5.92 2.11
N ILE A 138 9.35 6.43 1.19
CA ILE A 138 9.57 5.81 -0.14
C ILE A 138 10.14 4.39 0.03
N GLN A 139 11.15 4.20 0.87
CA GLN A 139 11.73 2.87 1.10
C GLN A 139 10.70 1.88 1.68
N ASP A 140 9.85 2.34 2.57
CA ASP A 140 8.78 1.53 3.15
C ASP A 140 7.73 1.14 2.08
N LEU A 141 7.35 2.07 1.19
CA LEU A 141 6.47 1.76 0.05
C LEU A 141 7.08 0.69 -0.85
N LEU A 142 8.37 0.82 -1.18
CA LEU A 142 9.11 -0.15 -1.99
C LEU A 142 9.27 -1.51 -1.29
N THR A 143 9.29 -1.54 0.04
CA THR A 143 9.32 -2.78 0.84
C THR A 143 7.96 -3.46 0.87
N THR A 144 6.87 -2.68 0.79
CA THR A 144 5.50 -3.19 0.93
C THR A 144 4.78 -3.44 -0.39
N VAL A 145 5.27 -2.88 -1.52
CA VAL A 145 4.59 -2.96 -2.82
C VAL A 145 4.32 -4.39 -3.31
N ASN A 146 5.22 -5.33 -2.98
CA ASN A 146 5.09 -6.74 -3.36
C ASN A 146 4.41 -7.58 -2.26
N LYS A 147 3.82 -6.95 -1.24
CA LYS A 147 3.15 -7.65 -0.14
C LYS A 147 1.63 -7.53 -0.32
N PRO A 148 0.92 -8.67 -0.43
CA PRO A 148 -0.52 -8.67 -0.71
C PRO A 148 -1.36 -8.00 0.39
N GLU A 149 -0.83 -7.90 1.61
CA GLU A 149 -1.49 -7.23 2.74
C GLU A 149 -1.47 -5.69 2.63
N TRP A 150 -0.65 -5.15 1.71
CA TRP A 150 -0.42 -3.72 1.55
C TRP A 150 -0.72 -3.19 0.14
N PRO A 151 -1.92 -3.45 -0.42
CA PRO A 151 -2.26 -3.04 -1.79
C PRO A 151 -2.20 -1.52 -2.01
N ALA A 152 -2.38 -0.73 -0.94
CA ALA A 152 -2.24 0.72 -1.04
C ALA A 152 -0.81 1.18 -1.37
N ALA A 153 0.21 0.34 -1.18
CA ALA A 153 1.59 0.70 -1.50
C ALA A 153 1.77 0.91 -3.02
N GLU A 154 1.19 0.06 -3.85
CA GLU A 154 1.19 0.22 -5.31
C GLU A 154 0.47 1.51 -5.73
N LEU A 155 -0.74 1.75 -5.21
CA LEU A 155 -1.47 2.99 -5.45
C LEU A 155 -0.64 4.22 -5.08
N MET A 156 -0.04 4.21 -3.89
CA MET A 156 0.78 5.31 -3.39
C MET A 156 2.01 5.55 -4.27
N LEU A 157 2.73 4.51 -4.69
CA LEU A 157 3.88 4.62 -5.60
C LEU A 157 3.45 5.12 -6.98
N SER A 158 2.34 4.62 -7.54
CA SER A 158 1.80 5.09 -8.82
C SER A 158 1.43 6.58 -8.78
N VAL A 159 0.77 7.02 -7.70
CA VAL A 159 0.40 8.42 -7.51
C VAL A 159 1.65 9.27 -7.27
N LEU A 160 2.57 8.81 -6.42
CA LEU A 160 3.84 9.50 -6.15
C LEU A 160 4.64 9.72 -7.44
N GLY A 161 4.79 8.68 -8.26
CA GLY A 161 5.48 8.81 -9.54
C GLY A 161 4.90 9.92 -10.42
N LYS A 162 3.55 10.01 -10.50
CA LYS A 162 2.87 11.08 -11.26
C LYS A 162 3.11 12.46 -10.66
N VAL A 163 3.07 12.59 -9.35
CA VAL A 163 3.35 13.86 -8.63
C VAL A 163 4.79 14.29 -8.89
N LEU A 164 5.76 13.38 -8.76
CA LEU A 164 7.18 13.68 -8.95
C LEU A 164 7.48 14.08 -10.41
N VAL A 165 6.90 13.39 -11.40
CA VAL A 165 7.02 13.76 -12.82
C VAL A 165 6.42 15.14 -13.07
N SER A 166 5.23 15.41 -12.54
CA SER A 166 4.56 16.71 -12.68
C SER A 166 5.42 17.84 -12.09
N ASN A 167 5.98 17.62 -10.90
CA ASN A 167 6.85 18.60 -10.24
C ASN A 167 8.14 18.84 -11.04
N PHE A 168 8.77 17.80 -11.55
CA PHE A 168 9.99 17.93 -12.36
C PHE A 168 9.76 18.73 -13.64
N VAL A 169 8.66 18.47 -14.35
CA VAL A 169 8.33 19.13 -15.62
C VAL A 169 7.85 20.57 -15.41
N ASN A 170 7.23 20.87 -14.30
CA ASN A 170 6.64 22.19 -14.02
C ASN A 170 7.73 23.25 -13.77
N LYS A 171 7.97 24.09 -14.78
CA LYS A 171 9.00 25.15 -14.73
C LYS A 171 8.66 26.29 -13.74
N SER A 172 7.43 26.41 -13.29
CA SER A 172 7.03 27.42 -12.31
C SER A 172 7.39 27.05 -10.86
N LEU A 173 7.77 25.79 -10.60
CA LEU A 173 8.23 25.34 -9.29
C LEU A 173 9.71 25.66 -9.07
N GLU A 174 10.05 25.87 -7.81
CA GLU A 174 11.43 26.12 -7.39
C GLU A 174 12.37 24.95 -7.77
N MET A 175 13.60 25.30 -8.15
CA MET A 175 14.60 24.35 -8.60
C MET A 175 14.87 23.24 -7.57
N PRO A 176 15.00 23.51 -6.25
CA PRO A 176 15.24 22.46 -5.26
C PRO A 176 14.15 21.37 -5.24
N LEU A 177 12.87 21.76 -5.37
CA LEU A 177 11.77 20.79 -5.42
C LEU A 177 11.80 19.95 -6.71
N ARG A 178 12.16 20.57 -7.83
CA ARG A 178 12.27 19.86 -9.11
C ARG A 178 13.43 18.85 -9.11
N VAL A 179 14.59 19.23 -8.57
CA VAL A 179 15.75 18.34 -8.42
C VAL A 179 15.43 17.19 -7.47
N ALA A 180 14.89 17.47 -6.29
CA ALA A 180 14.48 16.43 -5.34
C ALA A 180 13.46 15.45 -5.96
N SER A 181 12.53 15.96 -6.77
CA SER A 181 11.55 15.11 -7.47
C SER A 181 12.22 14.16 -8.48
N LEU A 182 13.24 14.62 -9.18
CA LEU A 182 14.02 13.77 -10.10
C LEU A 182 14.83 12.71 -9.36
N ASP A 183 15.47 13.08 -8.25
CA ASP A 183 16.24 12.17 -7.41
C ASP A 183 15.37 11.05 -6.85
N TYR A 184 14.19 11.36 -6.32
CA TYR A 184 13.25 10.37 -5.83
C TYR A 184 12.71 9.46 -6.95
N LEU A 185 12.44 10.00 -8.14
CA LEU A 185 12.09 9.19 -9.31
C LEU A 185 13.20 8.19 -9.66
N GLY A 186 14.46 8.63 -9.62
CA GLY A 186 15.61 7.79 -9.88
C GLY A 186 15.70 6.62 -8.89
N VAL A 187 15.51 6.88 -7.60
CA VAL A 187 15.53 5.86 -6.55
C VAL A 187 14.41 4.83 -6.76
N ILE A 188 13.18 5.31 -7.02
CA ILE A 188 12.02 4.43 -7.24
C ILE A 188 12.24 3.58 -8.50
N ALA A 189 12.63 4.20 -9.61
CA ALA A 189 12.83 3.50 -10.88
C ALA A 189 13.94 2.44 -10.79
N ALA A 190 15.06 2.77 -10.14
CA ALA A 190 16.18 1.84 -9.94
C ALA A 190 15.75 0.60 -9.14
N ARG A 191 14.98 0.78 -8.07
CA ARG A 191 14.50 -0.33 -7.25
C ARG A 191 13.48 -1.20 -8.00
N LEU A 192 12.46 -0.58 -8.62
CA LEU A 192 11.46 -1.32 -9.38
C LEU A 192 12.06 -2.07 -10.55
N ARG A 193 13.05 -1.49 -11.24
CA ARG A 193 13.79 -2.19 -12.30
C ARG A 193 14.55 -3.40 -11.76
N LYS A 194 15.22 -3.26 -10.62
CA LYS A 194 15.91 -4.38 -9.98
C LYS A 194 14.93 -5.51 -9.63
N ASP A 195 13.80 -5.17 -9.02
CA ASP A 195 12.78 -6.14 -8.63
C ASP A 195 12.17 -6.83 -9.86
N ALA A 196 11.92 -6.09 -10.95
CA ALA A 196 11.45 -6.64 -12.22
C ALA A 196 12.44 -7.63 -12.85
N VAL A 197 13.74 -7.31 -12.84
CA VAL A 197 14.79 -8.24 -13.35
C VAL A 197 14.84 -9.51 -12.51
N VAL A 198 14.78 -9.40 -11.18
CA VAL A 198 14.76 -10.57 -10.28
C VAL A 198 13.50 -11.42 -10.53
N SER A 199 12.35 -10.79 -10.72
CA SER A 199 11.10 -11.49 -11.03
C SER A 199 11.18 -12.26 -12.36
N GLN A 200 11.77 -11.67 -13.40
CA GLN A 200 11.95 -12.36 -14.69
C GLN A 200 12.83 -13.60 -14.57
N LEU A 201 13.88 -13.56 -13.74
CA LEU A 201 14.74 -14.73 -13.49
C LEU A 201 14.01 -15.90 -12.81
N ASN A 202 12.91 -15.61 -12.13
CA ASN A 202 12.11 -16.59 -11.39
C ASN A 202 10.88 -17.11 -12.17
N LEU A 203 10.65 -16.67 -13.41
CA LEU A 203 9.45 -17.07 -14.18
C LEU A 203 9.36 -18.59 -14.38
N SER A 204 10.47 -19.25 -14.69
CA SER A 204 10.48 -20.71 -14.85
C SER A 204 10.11 -21.47 -13.57
N THR A 205 10.53 -20.93 -12.42
CA THR A 205 10.17 -21.47 -11.10
C THR A 205 8.68 -21.25 -10.81
N ILE A 206 8.16 -20.07 -11.17
CA ILE A 206 6.74 -19.74 -11.03
C ILE A 206 5.89 -20.67 -11.92
N ASP A 207 6.26 -20.85 -13.17
CA ASP A 207 5.55 -21.74 -14.09
C ASP A 207 5.57 -23.19 -13.61
N GLN A 208 6.67 -23.63 -13.00
CA GLN A 208 6.73 -24.95 -12.38
C GLN A 208 5.79 -25.06 -11.17
N LEU A 209 5.75 -24.05 -10.31
CA LEU A 209 4.83 -24.01 -9.16
C LEU A 209 3.35 -24.03 -9.61
N ILE A 210 3.01 -23.29 -10.66
CA ILE A 210 1.65 -23.31 -11.23
C ILE A 210 1.31 -24.71 -11.75
N TYR A 211 2.25 -25.34 -12.44
CA TYR A 211 2.07 -26.71 -12.93
C TYR A 211 1.88 -27.72 -11.80
N ASP A 212 2.65 -27.59 -10.72
CA ASP A 212 2.54 -28.44 -9.54
C ASP A 212 1.19 -28.28 -8.83
N ILE A 213 0.71 -27.03 -8.66
CA ILE A 213 -0.61 -26.74 -8.09
C ILE A 213 -1.72 -27.34 -8.94
N ARG A 214 -1.70 -27.12 -10.25
CA ARG A 214 -2.68 -27.71 -11.19
C ARG A 214 -2.65 -29.24 -11.18
N THR A 215 -1.46 -29.81 -11.01
CA THR A 215 -1.30 -31.27 -10.92
C THR A 215 -1.97 -31.80 -9.65
N GLU A 216 -1.81 -31.12 -8.51
CA GLU A 216 -2.49 -31.50 -7.27
C GLU A 216 -4.01 -31.37 -7.38
N GLU A 217 -4.51 -30.29 -7.99
CA GLU A 217 -5.96 -30.07 -8.20
C GLU A 217 -6.60 -31.12 -9.12
N MET A 218 -5.83 -31.68 -10.06
CA MET A 218 -6.30 -32.71 -10.99
C MET A 218 -6.13 -34.14 -10.47
N LYS A 219 -5.52 -34.34 -9.30
CA LYS A 219 -5.43 -35.65 -8.67
C LYS A 219 -6.78 -36.13 -8.18
N THR A 220 -7.04 -37.43 -8.42
CA THR A 220 -8.18 -38.13 -7.82
C THR A 220 -7.86 -38.56 -6.40
N GLU A 221 -8.88 -39.03 -5.65
CA GLU A 221 -8.68 -39.63 -4.31
C GLU A 221 -7.66 -40.77 -4.31
N ASP A 222 -7.51 -41.47 -5.43
CA ASP A 222 -6.52 -42.54 -5.63
C ASP A 222 -5.13 -42.02 -6.04
N GLY A 223 -4.91 -40.69 -6.07
CA GLY A 223 -3.64 -40.04 -6.41
C GLY A 223 -3.29 -40.06 -7.91
N VAL A 224 -4.20 -40.45 -8.78
CA VAL A 224 -4.00 -40.47 -10.23
C VAL A 224 -4.46 -39.15 -10.85
N VAL A 225 -3.61 -38.57 -11.71
CA VAL A 225 -3.94 -37.32 -12.43
C VAL A 225 -4.92 -37.62 -13.57
N LYS A 226 -6.07 -36.95 -13.60
CA LYS A 226 -7.06 -37.07 -14.69
C LYS A 226 -6.69 -36.14 -15.85
N GLY A 227 -6.04 -36.71 -16.87
CA GLY A 227 -5.75 -36.01 -18.12
C GLY A 227 -4.41 -35.29 -18.14
N GLU A 228 -4.21 -34.47 -19.15
CA GLU A 228 -2.99 -33.66 -19.31
C GLU A 228 -3.09 -32.34 -18.52
N VAL A 229 -2.11 -32.10 -17.67
CA VAL A 229 -2.05 -30.84 -16.89
C VAL A 229 -1.69 -29.67 -17.81
N PRO A 230 -2.52 -28.66 -17.97
CA PRO A 230 -2.22 -27.54 -18.85
C PRO A 230 -1.06 -26.70 -18.32
N ARG A 231 -0.11 -26.42 -19.22
CA ARG A 231 0.97 -25.47 -18.93
C ARG A 231 0.50 -24.04 -19.16
N VAL A 232 1.14 -23.08 -18.49
CA VAL A 232 0.90 -21.66 -18.71
C VAL A 232 1.28 -21.29 -20.15
N LYS A 233 0.41 -20.58 -20.85
CA LYS A 233 0.58 -20.20 -22.26
C LYS A 233 1.23 -18.84 -22.42
N ASP A 234 0.83 -17.88 -21.58
CA ASP A 234 1.26 -16.48 -21.68
C ASP A 234 1.30 -15.80 -20.31
N ASP A 235 1.73 -14.53 -20.29
CA ASP A 235 1.85 -13.72 -19.08
C ASP A 235 0.47 -13.35 -18.50
N GLU A 236 -0.55 -13.25 -19.33
CA GLU A 236 -1.90 -12.92 -18.87
C GLU A 236 -2.50 -14.09 -18.09
N GLU A 237 -2.41 -15.31 -18.62
CA GLU A 237 -2.86 -16.52 -17.94
C GLU A 237 -2.10 -16.73 -16.62
N ARG A 238 -0.78 -16.51 -16.62
CA ARG A 238 0.04 -16.58 -15.41
C ARG A 238 -0.44 -15.57 -14.36
N THR A 239 -0.69 -14.34 -14.76
CA THR A 239 -1.14 -13.27 -13.86
C THR A 239 -2.51 -13.60 -13.28
N GLN A 240 -3.46 -14.02 -14.10
CA GLN A 240 -4.81 -14.40 -13.64
C GLN A 240 -4.79 -15.56 -12.65
N PHE A 241 -3.97 -16.58 -12.92
CA PHE A 241 -3.82 -17.73 -12.01
C PHE A 241 -3.23 -17.29 -10.66
N LEU A 242 -2.16 -16.51 -10.68
CA LEU A 242 -1.53 -16.01 -9.45
C LEU A 242 -2.46 -15.09 -8.64
N GLN A 243 -3.26 -14.27 -9.32
CA GLN A 243 -4.28 -13.44 -8.67
C GLN A 243 -5.36 -14.30 -8.00
N SER A 244 -5.82 -15.37 -8.66
CA SER A 244 -6.80 -16.29 -8.07
C SER A 244 -6.24 -16.95 -6.80
N VAL A 245 -5.05 -17.52 -6.87
CA VAL A 245 -4.38 -18.12 -5.70
C VAL A 245 -4.20 -17.12 -4.57
N LEU A 246 -3.81 -15.87 -4.90
CA LEU A 246 -3.64 -14.81 -3.92
C LEU A 246 -4.96 -14.42 -3.25
N LEU A 247 -6.04 -14.30 -4.04
CA LEU A 247 -7.37 -14.00 -3.51
C LEU A 247 -7.86 -15.10 -2.56
N ASP A 248 -7.63 -16.36 -2.90
CA ASP A 248 -7.98 -17.49 -2.05
C ASP A 248 -7.18 -17.50 -0.75
N PHE A 249 -5.88 -17.25 -0.83
CA PHE A 249 -5.03 -17.09 0.35
C PHE A 249 -5.52 -15.96 1.27
N LEU A 250 -5.83 -14.79 0.69
CA LEU A 250 -6.35 -13.65 1.43
C LEU A 250 -7.75 -13.93 2.01
N ALA A 251 -8.58 -14.72 1.32
CA ALA A 251 -9.89 -15.14 1.81
C ALA A 251 -9.78 -15.99 3.07
N VAL A 252 -8.90 -16.95 3.08
CA VAL A 252 -8.67 -17.83 4.23
C VAL A 252 -8.13 -17.04 5.41
N ARG A 253 -7.18 -16.14 5.18
CA ARG A 253 -6.52 -15.38 6.23
C ARG A 253 -7.35 -14.21 6.76
N SER A 254 -8.25 -13.65 5.97
CA SER A 254 -9.05 -12.48 6.31
C SER A 254 -10.15 -12.73 7.36
N GLN A 255 -10.35 -13.97 7.77
CA GLN A 255 -11.32 -14.27 8.84
C GLN A 255 -10.89 -13.68 10.19
N SER A 256 -9.62 -13.34 10.36
CA SER A 256 -9.06 -12.82 11.62
C SER A 256 -8.51 -11.39 11.55
N ASP A 257 -8.33 -10.80 10.36
CA ASP A 257 -7.68 -9.49 10.20
C ASP A 257 -8.40 -8.58 9.21
N HIS A 258 -8.93 -7.44 9.72
CA HIS A 258 -9.65 -6.47 8.90
C HIS A 258 -8.79 -5.83 7.79
N SER A 259 -7.47 -5.71 7.96
CA SER A 259 -6.58 -5.11 6.96
C SER A 259 -6.54 -5.93 5.67
N LEU A 260 -6.66 -7.25 5.76
CA LEU A 260 -6.63 -8.16 4.63
C LEU A 260 -7.92 -8.17 3.81
N ASN A 261 -9.06 -7.81 4.43
CA ASN A 261 -10.31 -7.68 3.71
C ASN A 261 -10.28 -6.57 2.65
N TYR A 262 -9.44 -5.56 2.84
CA TYR A 262 -9.29 -4.45 1.91
C TYR A 262 -8.37 -4.76 0.73
N ALA A 263 -7.44 -5.68 0.90
CA ALA A 263 -6.51 -6.10 -0.15
C ALA A 263 -7.23 -6.59 -1.42
N ARG A 264 -8.41 -7.22 -1.25
CA ARG A 264 -9.24 -7.73 -2.35
C ARG A 264 -9.72 -6.68 -3.34
N TYR A 265 -9.72 -5.41 -2.96
CA TYR A 265 -10.23 -4.32 -3.81
C TYR A 265 -9.14 -3.59 -4.58
N PHE A 266 -7.87 -3.91 -4.32
CA PHE A 266 -6.73 -3.28 -4.98
C PHE A 266 -5.99 -4.23 -5.94
N ILE A 267 -6.26 -5.54 -5.87
CA ILE A 267 -5.74 -6.56 -6.76
C ILE A 267 -6.68 -6.71 -7.97
#